data_2b84537992b7e513d01b15955d955ca5
#
_entry.id   2b84537992b7e513d01b15955d955ca5
#
_cell.length_a   1.000
_cell.length_b   1.000
_cell.length_c   1.000
_cell.angle_alpha   90.00
_cell.angle_beta   90.00
_cell.angle_gamma   90.00
#
_symmetry.space_group_name_H-M   'P 1'
#
loop_
_entity.id
_entity.type
_entity.pdbx_description
1 polymer ?
#
loop_
_entity_poly.entity_id
_entity_poly.type
_entity_poly.pdbx_seq_one_letter_code
_entity_poly.pdbx_strand_id
1 'polypeptide(L)'
;MIVENNVQLEEFKRTYKTEDCILVPIQSDDNKHSINDELSLLYVQMWGGKEFILPFNHSECLNIDLPNLTSDNRKYTYDRKKLNHLVEMDNVIDINLINYMSTGNPLDLEQIDTNAHSFLNMRYYKKENINTIVPVMKHLEKCRQISKILKDVVEKHKRYVNMSYNDEVLDNLTYIESNGLQTTNGVVFSEYNVFTSTGRPSNRFGGTNFAALNKKD
;
A
#
# COMPACT_ATOMS: atom_id res chain seq x y z
N MET A 1 -19.03 5.08 -0.83
CA MET A 1 -19.53 5.55 -2.16
C MET A 1 -18.51 5.11 -3.20
N ILE A 2 -18.96 4.49 -4.30
CA ILE A 2 -18.11 4.20 -5.47
C ILE A 2 -18.09 5.46 -6.32
N VAL A 3 -16.90 5.87 -6.77
CA VAL A 3 -16.69 7.11 -7.54
C VAL A 3 -16.68 6.75 -9.03
N GLU A 4 -17.78 6.98 -9.72
CA GLU A 4 -17.99 6.58 -11.12
C GLU A 4 -18.34 7.77 -12.04
N ASN A 5 -18.39 8.97 -11.49
CA ASN A 5 -18.71 10.18 -12.26
C ASN A 5 -18.01 11.44 -11.66
N ASN A 6 -18.03 12.51 -12.44
CA ASN A 6 -17.34 13.76 -12.06
C ASN A 6 -17.89 14.41 -10.79
N VAL A 7 -19.19 14.27 -10.49
CA VAL A 7 -19.78 14.86 -9.28
C VAL A 7 -19.24 14.16 -8.04
N GLN A 8 -19.20 12.84 -8.06
CA GLN A 8 -18.65 12.02 -6.98
C GLN A 8 -17.15 12.22 -6.85
N LEU A 9 -16.43 12.38 -7.96
CA LEU A 9 -14.99 12.66 -7.97
C LEU A 9 -14.68 14.02 -7.32
N GLU A 10 -15.44 15.06 -7.60
CA GLU A 10 -15.26 16.37 -6.99
C GLU A 10 -15.64 16.35 -5.48
N GLU A 11 -16.65 15.59 -5.09
CA GLU A 11 -16.96 15.37 -3.66
C GLU A 11 -15.79 14.67 -2.95
N PHE A 12 -15.25 13.61 -3.56
CA PHE A 12 -14.06 12.93 -3.06
C PHE A 12 -12.90 13.90 -2.89
N LYS A 13 -12.50 14.61 -3.96
CA LYS A 13 -11.36 15.55 -3.95
C LYS A 13 -11.51 16.61 -2.86
N ARG A 14 -12.72 17.16 -2.68
CA ARG A 14 -12.98 18.17 -1.65
C ARG A 14 -12.78 17.61 -0.25
N THR A 15 -13.29 16.41 0.03
CA THR A 15 -13.17 15.77 1.34
C THR A 15 -11.74 15.31 1.59
N TYR A 16 -11.11 14.73 0.58
CA TYR A 16 -9.75 14.20 0.64
C TYR A 16 -8.71 15.28 0.98
N LYS A 17 -8.88 16.51 0.52
CA LYS A 17 -7.96 17.61 0.82
C LYS A 17 -8.05 18.16 2.25
N THR A 18 -9.10 17.83 2.98
CA THR A 18 -9.40 18.44 4.28
C THR A 18 -9.31 17.47 5.45
N GLU A 19 -9.30 16.18 5.20
CA GLU A 19 -9.32 15.16 6.24
C GLU A 19 -8.19 14.15 6.07
N ASP A 20 -7.59 13.72 7.17
CA ASP A 20 -6.73 12.55 7.21
C ASP A 20 -7.52 11.31 6.76
N CYS A 21 -6.83 10.34 6.15
CA CYS A 21 -7.51 9.16 5.64
C CYS A 21 -6.67 7.88 5.74
N ILE A 22 -7.36 6.74 5.67
CA ILE A 22 -6.77 5.42 5.56
C ILE A 22 -6.93 4.95 4.12
N LEU A 23 -5.86 4.45 3.53
CA LEU A 23 -5.80 3.96 2.17
C LEU A 23 -5.58 2.45 2.17
N VAL A 24 -6.42 1.74 1.40
CA VAL A 24 -6.26 0.30 1.17
C VAL A 24 -6.28 0.05 -0.34
N PRO A 25 -5.11 -0.14 -0.95
CA PRO A 25 -5.02 -0.46 -2.38
C PRO A 25 -5.43 -1.90 -2.65
N ILE A 26 -6.15 -2.13 -3.73
CA ILE A 26 -6.44 -3.43 -4.30
C ILE A 26 -5.68 -3.53 -5.61
N GLN A 27 -4.71 -4.42 -5.66
CA GLN A 27 -3.87 -4.66 -6.82
C GLN A 27 -4.53 -5.62 -7.80
N SER A 28 -4.16 -5.51 -9.08
CA SER A 28 -4.65 -6.40 -10.11
C SER A 28 -3.91 -7.74 -10.14
N ASP A 29 -2.62 -7.75 -9.88
CA ASP A 29 -1.79 -8.95 -9.77
C ASP A 29 -0.60 -8.69 -8.83
N ASP A 30 -0.27 -9.69 -7.98
CA ASP A 30 0.83 -9.59 -7.02
C ASP A 30 1.97 -10.58 -7.31
N ASN A 31 1.93 -11.22 -8.45
CA ASN A 31 2.68 -12.45 -8.59
C ASN A 31 4.18 -12.32 -8.80
N LYS A 32 4.75 -11.14 -9.07
CA LYS A 32 6.15 -11.13 -9.50
C LYS A 32 6.97 -9.98 -8.95
N HIS A 33 6.65 -8.79 -9.28
CA HIS A 33 7.36 -7.60 -8.87
C HIS A 33 6.43 -6.41 -9.01
N SER A 34 6.52 -5.49 -8.08
CA SER A 34 5.68 -4.29 -8.01
C SER A 34 5.63 -3.46 -9.28
N ILE A 35 6.69 -3.50 -10.13
CA ILE A 35 6.69 -2.81 -11.42
C ILE A 35 5.65 -3.33 -12.43
N ASN A 36 5.15 -4.55 -12.24
CA ASN A 36 4.15 -5.16 -13.11
C ASN A 36 2.74 -5.11 -12.53
N ASP A 37 2.60 -4.57 -11.33
CA ASP A 37 1.32 -4.42 -10.67
C ASP A 37 0.58 -3.18 -11.14
N GLU A 38 -0.74 -3.28 -11.16
CA GLU A 38 -1.63 -2.16 -11.44
C GLU A 38 -2.66 -2.02 -10.32
N LEU A 39 -3.03 -0.80 -10.04
CA LEU A 39 -4.09 -0.49 -9.09
C LEU A 39 -5.45 -0.80 -9.74
N SER A 40 -6.18 -1.75 -9.16
CA SER A 40 -7.57 -2.06 -9.59
C SER A 40 -8.58 -1.14 -8.93
N LEU A 41 -8.50 -1.05 -7.59
CA LEU A 41 -9.33 -0.18 -6.77
C LEU A 41 -8.48 0.48 -5.70
N LEU A 42 -8.83 1.70 -5.31
CA LEU A 42 -8.32 2.31 -4.09
C LEU A 42 -9.49 2.60 -3.14
N TYR A 43 -9.49 1.91 -2.01
CA TYR A 43 -10.41 2.24 -0.92
C TYR A 43 -9.82 3.35 -0.06
N VAL A 44 -10.64 4.37 0.21
CA VAL A 44 -10.27 5.53 1.02
C VAL A 44 -11.30 5.73 2.11
N GLN A 45 -10.90 5.59 3.37
CA GLN A 45 -11.72 5.93 4.51
C GLN A 45 -11.23 7.22 5.14
N MET A 46 -12.04 8.25 5.08
CA MET A 46 -11.77 9.52 5.76
C MET A 46 -11.84 9.34 7.27
N TRP A 47 -11.07 10.12 8.00
CA TRP A 47 -11.05 10.02 9.47
C TRP A 47 -12.42 10.30 10.10
N GLY A 48 -13.19 11.19 9.50
CA GLY A 48 -14.58 11.48 9.86
C GLY A 48 -15.61 10.39 9.51
N GLY A 49 -15.17 9.27 8.91
CA GLY A 49 -16.00 8.09 8.66
C GLY A 49 -16.59 7.97 7.26
N LYS A 50 -16.46 8.98 6.38
CA LYS A 50 -16.84 8.84 4.97
C LYS A 50 -15.94 7.80 4.27
N GLU A 51 -16.53 7.06 3.35
CA GLU A 51 -15.84 6.02 2.58
C GLU A 51 -16.00 6.28 1.08
N PHE A 52 -14.88 6.08 0.35
CA PHE A 52 -14.85 6.14 -1.10
C PHE A 52 -14.15 4.91 -1.66
N ILE A 53 -14.60 4.44 -2.82
CA ILE A 53 -13.90 3.50 -3.68
C ILE A 53 -13.61 4.20 -4.99
N LEU A 54 -12.35 4.25 -5.37
CA LEU A 54 -11.89 4.79 -6.63
C LEU A 54 -11.57 3.61 -7.55
N PRO A 55 -12.36 3.34 -8.60
CA PRO A 55 -12.10 2.27 -9.54
C PRO A 55 -11.21 2.76 -10.69
N PHE A 56 -10.11 2.05 -10.96
CA PHE A 56 -9.17 2.34 -12.04
C PHE A 56 -9.12 1.25 -13.09
N ASN A 57 -9.29 -0.01 -12.67
CA ASN A 57 -9.27 -1.17 -13.54
C ASN A 57 -10.12 -2.30 -12.94
N HIS A 58 -11.44 -2.09 -12.88
CA HIS A 58 -12.38 -3.07 -12.34
C HIS A 58 -13.60 -3.24 -13.24
N SER A 59 -13.98 -4.50 -13.55
CA SER A 59 -15.03 -4.81 -14.54
C SER A 59 -16.46 -4.44 -14.11
N GLU A 60 -16.72 -4.34 -12.81
CA GLU A 60 -18.05 -3.99 -12.28
C GLU A 60 -18.27 -2.48 -12.15
N CYS A 61 -17.26 -1.65 -12.43
CA CYS A 61 -17.32 -0.21 -12.21
C CYS A 61 -17.06 0.57 -13.48
N LEU A 62 -17.59 1.77 -13.54
CA LEU A 62 -17.11 2.78 -14.47
C LEU A 62 -15.78 3.30 -13.92
N ASN A 63 -14.68 2.88 -14.55
CA ASN A 63 -13.34 3.25 -14.13
C ASN A 63 -13.08 4.74 -14.36
N ILE A 64 -12.33 5.35 -13.48
CA ILE A 64 -11.91 6.75 -13.55
C ILE A 64 -10.40 6.84 -13.80
N ASP A 65 -9.97 7.96 -14.35
CA ASP A 65 -8.56 8.29 -14.39
C ASP A 65 -8.05 8.59 -12.97
N LEU A 66 -6.81 8.21 -12.70
CA LEU A 66 -6.18 8.47 -11.40
C LEU A 66 -6.12 9.98 -11.14
N PRO A 67 -6.83 10.49 -10.13
CA PRO A 67 -6.76 11.91 -9.80
C PRO A 67 -5.41 12.23 -9.15
N ASN A 68 -5.03 13.51 -9.16
CA ASN A 68 -3.91 13.95 -8.32
C ASN A 68 -4.26 13.76 -6.84
N LEU A 69 -3.51 12.92 -6.15
CA LEU A 69 -3.69 12.56 -4.74
C LEU A 69 -2.68 13.25 -3.81
N THR A 70 -1.95 14.26 -4.30
CA THR A 70 -1.09 15.10 -3.45
C THR A 70 -1.94 16.02 -2.59
N SER A 71 -1.64 16.07 -1.30
CA SER A 71 -2.34 16.93 -0.33
C SER A 71 -1.61 16.95 1.01
N ASP A 72 -1.82 18.00 1.81
CA ASP A 72 -1.14 18.18 3.11
C ASP A 72 -1.67 17.27 4.23
N ASN A 73 -2.83 16.64 4.04
CA ASN A 73 -3.40 15.71 5.01
C ASN A 73 -2.56 14.43 5.14
N ARG A 74 -2.63 13.79 6.30
CA ARG A 74 -1.98 12.51 6.56
C ARG A 74 -2.76 11.37 5.93
N LYS A 75 -2.03 10.48 5.30
CA LYS A 75 -2.56 9.26 4.69
C LYS A 75 -1.93 8.07 5.39
N TYR A 76 -2.74 7.14 5.82
CA TYR A 76 -2.29 5.95 6.54
C TYR A 76 -2.53 4.71 5.69
N THR A 77 -1.53 3.86 5.56
CA THR A 77 -1.65 2.59 4.83
C THR A 77 -0.93 1.45 5.56
N TYR A 78 -1.24 0.22 5.22
CA TYR A 78 -0.58 -0.95 5.79
C TYR A 78 0.88 -1.07 5.35
N ASP A 79 1.15 -0.84 4.07
CA ASP A 79 2.48 -0.94 3.46
C ASP A 79 2.67 0.22 2.47
N ARG A 80 3.39 1.26 2.92
CA ARG A 80 3.63 2.47 2.12
C ARG A 80 4.44 2.16 0.87
N LYS A 81 5.44 1.30 0.97
CA LYS A 81 6.31 0.98 -0.16
C LYS A 81 5.50 0.36 -1.30
N LYS A 82 4.64 -0.60 -0.98
CA LYS A 82 3.73 -1.19 -1.97
C LYS A 82 2.75 -0.19 -2.55
N LEU A 83 2.20 0.69 -1.74
CA LEU A 83 1.32 1.74 -2.24
C LEU A 83 2.05 2.67 -3.20
N ASN A 84 3.27 3.08 -2.88
CA ASN A 84 4.07 3.99 -3.70
C ASN A 84 4.50 3.39 -5.05
N HIS A 85 4.56 2.06 -5.16
CA HIS A 85 4.75 1.40 -6.46
C HIS A 85 3.53 1.53 -7.40
N LEU A 86 2.34 1.68 -6.82
CA LEU A 86 1.07 1.75 -7.56
C LEU A 86 0.66 3.18 -7.88
N VAL A 87 0.94 4.10 -6.96
CA VAL A 87 0.53 5.49 -7.06
C VAL A 87 1.47 6.38 -6.25
N GLU A 88 1.92 7.48 -6.85
CA GLU A 88 2.73 8.49 -6.18
C GLU A 88 1.86 9.32 -5.24
N MET A 89 2.25 9.38 -3.98
CA MET A 89 1.57 10.16 -2.94
C MET A 89 2.58 10.73 -1.95
N ASP A 90 2.24 11.88 -1.40
CA ASP A 90 2.95 12.54 -0.29
C ASP A 90 2.26 12.28 1.05
N ASN A 91 2.95 12.55 2.16
CA ASN A 91 2.44 12.44 3.54
C ASN A 91 1.80 11.08 3.87
N VAL A 92 2.32 9.99 3.31
CA VAL A 92 1.86 8.63 3.58
C VAL A 92 2.65 8.03 4.74
N ILE A 93 1.95 7.52 5.73
CA ILE A 93 2.49 6.88 6.94
C ILE A 93 2.27 5.37 6.84
N ASP A 94 3.35 4.60 6.99
CA ASP A 94 3.33 3.15 7.05
C ASP A 94 2.96 2.67 8.44
N ILE A 95 1.76 2.09 8.57
CA ILE A 95 1.24 1.64 9.87
C ILE A 95 1.91 0.36 10.33
N ASN A 96 2.33 -0.50 9.41
CA ASN A 96 3.05 -1.71 9.77
C ASN A 96 4.43 -1.37 10.35
N LEU A 97 5.12 -0.37 9.78
CA LEU A 97 6.38 0.14 10.33
C LEU A 97 6.18 0.81 11.70
N ILE A 98 5.12 1.61 11.87
CA ILE A 98 4.76 2.20 13.18
C ILE A 98 4.54 1.11 14.23
N ASN A 99 3.80 0.06 13.91
CA ASN A 99 3.58 -1.06 14.82
C ASN A 99 4.91 -1.77 15.16
N TYR A 100 5.74 -2.03 14.15
CA TYR A 100 7.05 -2.65 14.34
C TYR A 100 7.94 -1.83 15.29
N MET A 101 8.00 -0.52 15.10
CA MET A 101 8.80 0.37 15.94
C MET A 101 8.31 0.45 17.39
N SER A 102 7.01 0.32 17.60
CA SER A 102 6.42 0.41 18.93
C SER A 102 6.42 -0.90 19.70
N THR A 103 6.39 -2.05 18.99
CA THR A 103 6.21 -3.38 19.59
C THR A 103 7.36 -4.34 19.35
N GLY A 104 8.25 -4.02 18.40
CA GLY A 104 9.30 -4.93 17.92
C GLY A 104 8.82 -5.98 16.90
N ASN A 105 7.52 -6.00 16.58
CA ASN A 105 6.93 -6.96 15.63
C ASN A 105 6.16 -6.24 14.53
N PRO A 106 6.21 -6.72 13.27
CA PRO A 106 5.31 -6.22 12.24
C PRO A 106 3.86 -6.52 12.60
N LEU A 107 2.93 -5.76 12.04
CA LEU A 107 1.51 -5.96 12.24
C LEU A 107 1.07 -7.23 11.50
N ASP A 108 0.67 -8.23 12.27
CA ASP A 108 0.17 -9.50 11.74
C ASP A 108 -1.37 -9.47 11.65
N LEU A 109 -1.86 -9.21 10.46
CA LEU A 109 -3.31 -9.14 10.23
C LEU A 109 -4.00 -10.50 10.38
N GLU A 110 -3.29 -11.62 10.17
CA GLU A 110 -3.84 -12.96 10.37
C GLU A 110 -4.18 -13.23 11.84
N GLN A 111 -3.31 -12.83 12.75
CA GLN A 111 -3.53 -13.01 14.19
C GLN A 111 -4.63 -12.10 14.74
N ILE A 112 -4.82 -10.94 14.11
CA ILE A 112 -5.83 -9.97 14.54
C ILE A 112 -7.20 -10.34 14.00
N ASP A 113 -7.25 -10.73 12.72
CA ASP A 113 -8.49 -11.11 12.03
C ASP A 113 -8.19 -12.11 10.91
N THR A 114 -8.68 -13.34 11.07
CA THR A 114 -8.54 -14.41 10.06
C THR A 114 -9.13 -14.03 8.70
N ASN A 115 -10.12 -13.13 8.66
CA ASN A 115 -10.65 -12.60 7.42
C ASN A 115 -9.69 -11.62 6.73
N ALA A 116 -8.84 -10.91 7.49
CA ALA A 116 -7.83 -10.03 6.93
C ALA A 116 -6.77 -10.79 6.12
N HIS A 117 -6.44 -12.02 6.54
CA HIS A 117 -5.56 -12.89 5.76
C HIS A 117 -6.13 -13.17 4.35
N SER A 118 -7.43 -13.49 4.28
CA SER A 118 -8.11 -13.67 2.98
C SER A 118 -8.01 -12.43 2.11
N PHE A 119 -8.05 -11.23 2.70
CA PHE A 119 -7.87 -9.99 1.96
C PHE A 119 -6.46 -9.87 1.38
N LEU A 120 -5.44 -10.12 2.18
CA LEU A 120 -4.05 -10.09 1.71
C LEU A 120 -3.79 -11.11 0.58
N ASN A 121 -4.48 -12.24 0.60
CA ASN A 121 -4.38 -13.24 -0.45
C ASN A 121 -5.11 -12.86 -1.76
N MET A 122 -6.02 -11.88 -1.75
CA MET A 122 -6.65 -11.40 -2.99
C MET A 122 -5.65 -10.83 -3.99
N ARG A 123 -4.53 -10.35 -3.52
CA ARG A 123 -3.43 -9.87 -4.33
C ARG A 123 -2.77 -10.95 -5.20
N TYR A 124 -3.02 -12.23 -4.94
CA TYR A 124 -2.54 -13.35 -5.76
C TYR A 124 -3.46 -13.71 -6.94
N TYR A 125 -4.60 -13.06 -7.09
CA TYR A 125 -5.42 -13.24 -8.28
C TYR A 125 -4.72 -12.65 -9.50
N LYS A 126 -4.75 -13.41 -10.59
CA LYS A 126 -4.25 -12.91 -11.87
C LYS A 126 -5.06 -11.70 -12.33
N LYS A 127 -4.41 -10.73 -12.95
CA LYS A 127 -5.02 -9.51 -13.47
C LYS A 127 -6.32 -9.77 -14.24
N GLU A 128 -6.32 -10.77 -15.11
CA GLU A 128 -7.47 -11.15 -15.94
C GLU A 128 -8.67 -11.66 -15.13
N ASN A 129 -8.43 -12.15 -13.92
CA ASN A 129 -9.44 -12.81 -13.11
C ASN A 129 -9.93 -11.96 -11.93
N ILE A 130 -9.15 -11.00 -11.46
CA ILE A 130 -9.49 -10.24 -10.26
C ILE A 130 -10.81 -9.48 -10.43
N ASN A 131 -11.03 -8.92 -11.60
CA ASN A 131 -12.22 -8.14 -11.93
C ASN A 131 -13.48 -8.99 -12.16
N THR A 132 -13.33 -10.29 -12.35
CA THR A 132 -14.45 -11.21 -12.60
C THR A 132 -14.78 -12.11 -11.42
N ILE A 133 -13.81 -12.33 -10.53
CA ILE A 133 -13.93 -13.28 -9.43
C ILE A 133 -14.34 -12.61 -8.12
N VAL A 134 -13.84 -11.42 -7.82
CA VAL A 134 -14.10 -10.74 -6.56
C VAL A 134 -14.93 -9.49 -6.77
N PRO A 135 -16.22 -9.53 -6.43
CA PRO A 135 -17.11 -8.36 -6.53
C PRO A 135 -16.63 -7.19 -5.68
N VAL A 136 -16.86 -5.97 -6.14
CA VAL A 136 -16.50 -4.71 -5.43
C VAL A 136 -17.03 -4.70 -4.00
N MET A 137 -18.21 -5.21 -3.76
CA MET A 137 -18.79 -5.25 -2.41
C MET A 137 -18.02 -6.15 -1.45
N LYS A 138 -17.39 -7.23 -1.94
CA LYS A 138 -16.49 -8.04 -1.12
C LYS A 138 -15.18 -7.32 -0.80
N HIS A 139 -14.64 -6.60 -1.76
CA HIS A 139 -13.49 -5.73 -1.51
C HIS A 139 -13.84 -4.68 -0.47
N LEU A 140 -14.97 -4.02 -0.58
CA LEU A 140 -15.43 -3.01 0.38
C LEU A 140 -15.52 -3.56 1.81
N GLU A 141 -16.13 -4.72 1.97
CA GLU A 141 -16.25 -5.38 3.28
C GLU A 141 -14.87 -5.64 3.92
N LYS A 142 -13.94 -6.19 3.14
CA LYS A 142 -12.57 -6.45 3.61
C LYS A 142 -11.79 -5.18 3.89
N CYS A 143 -11.92 -4.17 3.04
CA CYS A 143 -11.29 -2.87 3.25
C CYS A 143 -11.75 -2.20 4.54
N ARG A 144 -13.05 -2.30 4.88
CA ARG A 144 -13.58 -1.79 6.15
C ARG A 144 -12.93 -2.47 7.35
N GLN A 145 -12.76 -3.80 7.30
CA GLN A 145 -12.09 -4.56 8.37
C GLN A 145 -10.63 -4.12 8.53
N ILE A 146 -9.87 -4.07 7.45
CA ILE A 146 -8.48 -3.61 7.46
C ILE A 146 -8.38 -2.17 7.98
N SER A 147 -9.20 -1.29 7.45
CA SER A 147 -9.21 0.12 7.82
C SER A 147 -9.46 0.34 9.33
N LYS A 148 -10.37 -0.44 9.91
CA LYS A 148 -10.63 -0.44 11.35
C LYS A 148 -9.38 -0.83 12.14
N ILE A 149 -8.73 -1.93 11.74
CA ILE A 149 -7.49 -2.39 12.38
C ILE A 149 -6.40 -1.31 12.29
N LEU A 150 -6.20 -0.73 11.12
CA LEU A 150 -5.20 0.33 10.94
C LEU A 150 -5.52 1.56 11.78
N LYS A 151 -6.78 1.97 11.88
CA LYS A 151 -7.21 3.08 12.72
C LYS A 151 -6.92 2.83 14.19
N ASP A 152 -7.22 1.64 14.69
CA ASP A 152 -6.94 1.24 16.07
C ASP A 152 -5.44 1.28 16.38
N VAL A 153 -4.57 0.87 15.45
CA VAL A 153 -3.12 0.95 15.58
C VAL A 153 -2.66 2.41 15.63
N VAL A 154 -3.16 3.28 14.76
CA VAL A 154 -2.85 4.73 14.76
C VAL A 154 -3.22 5.36 16.10
N GLU A 155 -4.42 5.08 16.61
CA GLU A 155 -4.88 5.61 17.88
C GLU A 155 -4.03 5.12 19.06
N LYS A 156 -3.64 3.85 19.04
CA LYS A 156 -2.81 3.23 20.09
C LYS A 156 -1.38 3.79 20.10
N HIS A 157 -0.82 4.10 18.93
CA HIS A 157 0.57 4.47 18.77
C HIS A 157 0.81 5.91 18.30
N LYS A 158 -0.07 6.84 18.69
CA LYS A 158 -0.02 8.28 18.31
C LYS A 158 1.35 8.93 18.47
N ARG A 159 2.13 8.54 19.48
CA ARG A 159 3.47 9.07 19.70
C ARG A 159 4.39 8.77 18.52
N TYR A 160 4.36 7.54 18.01
CA TYR A 160 5.20 7.11 16.89
C TYR A 160 4.72 7.70 15.56
N VAL A 161 3.42 7.84 15.39
CA VAL A 161 2.82 8.49 14.20
C VAL A 161 3.31 9.93 14.01
N ASN A 162 3.57 10.64 15.10
CA ASN A 162 4.07 12.02 15.05
C ASN A 162 5.58 12.15 14.88
N MET A 163 6.30 11.02 14.88
CA MET A 163 7.74 10.99 14.61
C MET A 163 7.93 10.72 13.12
N SER A 164 8.60 11.63 12.42
CA SER A 164 9.00 11.44 11.00
C SER A 164 10.01 10.29 10.94
N TYR A 165 9.58 9.08 10.64
CA TYR A 165 10.43 7.91 10.67
C TYR A 165 10.65 7.34 9.26
N ASN A 166 11.94 7.30 8.88
CA ASN A 166 12.44 6.55 7.72
C ASN A 166 11.69 6.77 6.39
N ASP A 167 11.03 7.90 6.24
CA ASP A 167 10.37 8.25 4.98
C ASP A 167 11.37 8.20 3.82
N GLU A 168 12.53 8.80 4.00
CA GLU A 168 13.60 8.80 3.01
C GLU A 168 14.10 7.38 2.69
N VAL A 169 14.20 6.49 3.69
CA VAL A 169 14.60 5.10 3.46
C VAL A 169 13.55 4.35 2.66
N LEU A 170 12.26 4.51 2.98
CA LEU A 170 11.18 3.88 2.24
C LEU A 170 11.11 4.40 0.80
N ASP A 171 11.29 5.70 0.59
CA ASP A 171 11.29 6.30 -0.74
C ASP A 171 12.47 5.82 -1.58
N ASN A 172 13.67 5.76 -1.01
CA ASN A 172 14.85 5.22 -1.68
C ASN A 172 14.69 3.73 -2.01
N LEU A 173 14.10 2.92 -1.12
CA LEU A 173 13.83 1.52 -1.41
C LEU A 173 12.78 1.35 -2.50
N THR A 174 11.71 2.14 -2.46
CA THR A 174 10.69 2.15 -3.53
C THR A 174 11.33 2.50 -4.87
N TYR A 175 12.20 3.52 -4.90
CA TYR A 175 12.91 3.90 -6.12
C TYR A 175 13.81 2.78 -6.66
N ILE A 176 14.61 2.14 -5.79
CA ILE A 176 15.50 1.04 -6.19
C ILE A 176 14.71 -0.18 -6.68
N GLU A 177 13.61 -0.50 -6.02
CA GLU A 177 12.74 -1.61 -6.43
C GLU A 177 12.06 -1.35 -7.77
N SER A 178 11.63 -0.11 -8.03
CA SER A 178 10.97 0.27 -9.30
C SER A 178 11.93 0.36 -10.47
N ASN A 179 13.14 0.87 -10.26
CA ASN A 179 14.11 1.13 -11.32
C ASN A 179 15.15 0.01 -11.47
N GLY A 180 15.32 -0.83 -10.45
CA GLY A 180 16.35 -1.86 -10.37
C GLY A 180 17.75 -1.28 -10.23
N LEU A 181 18.72 -2.15 -10.16
CA LEU A 181 20.14 -1.81 -10.12
C LEU A 181 20.81 -2.16 -11.45
N GLN A 182 21.50 -1.19 -12.02
CA GLN A 182 22.23 -1.35 -13.27
C GLN A 182 23.41 -2.29 -13.10
N THR A 183 23.56 -3.26 -13.97
CA THR A 183 24.70 -4.17 -14.06
C THR A 183 25.29 -4.12 -15.45
N THR A 184 26.45 -4.75 -15.66
CA THR A 184 27.05 -4.87 -16.99
C THR A 184 26.18 -5.64 -17.98
N ASN A 185 25.29 -6.49 -17.50
CA ASN A 185 24.44 -7.37 -18.32
C ASN A 185 22.96 -6.94 -18.32
N GLY A 186 22.63 -5.75 -17.78
CA GLY A 186 21.26 -5.24 -17.76
C GLY A 186 20.85 -4.70 -16.38
N VAL A 187 19.55 -4.77 -16.10
CA VAL A 187 18.99 -4.27 -14.82
C VAL A 187 18.54 -5.46 -13.98
N VAL A 188 18.90 -5.46 -12.70
CA VAL A 188 18.47 -6.47 -11.72
C VAL A 188 17.52 -5.83 -10.72
N PHE A 189 16.36 -6.45 -10.54
CA PHE A 189 15.34 -6.02 -9.60
C PHE A 189 15.40 -6.83 -8.31
N SER A 190 15.14 -6.18 -7.20
CA SER A 190 15.08 -6.78 -5.86
C SER A 190 13.96 -6.17 -5.06
N GLU A 191 13.44 -6.91 -4.10
CA GLU A 191 12.50 -6.43 -3.10
C GLU A 191 13.17 -6.45 -1.72
N TYR A 192 12.96 -5.42 -0.91
CA TYR A 192 13.61 -5.26 0.38
C TYR A 192 12.63 -5.36 1.55
N ASN A 193 13.03 -6.15 2.56
CA ASN A 193 12.35 -6.20 3.86
C ASN A 193 12.94 -5.13 4.79
N VAL A 194 12.08 -4.27 5.32
CA VAL A 194 12.46 -3.21 6.28
C VAL A 194 12.38 -3.65 7.75
N PHE A 195 11.70 -4.78 8.01
CA PHE A 195 11.50 -5.31 9.36
C PHE A 195 12.69 -6.16 9.80
N THR A 196 13.79 -5.52 10.16
CA THR A 196 15.01 -6.20 10.59
C THR A 196 15.48 -5.67 11.94
N SER A 197 15.96 -6.56 12.80
CA SER A 197 16.42 -6.20 14.15
C SER A 197 17.56 -5.17 14.17
N THR A 198 18.31 -5.08 13.09
CA THR A 198 19.46 -4.16 12.96
C THR A 198 19.09 -2.84 12.26
N GLY A 199 17.85 -2.69 11.78
CA GLY A 199 17.41 -1.55 10.96
C GLY A 199 18.02 -1.51 9.56
N ARG A 200 18.76 -2.54 9.13
CA ARG A 200 19.30 -2.63 7.77
C ARG A 200 18.32 -3.38 6.89
N PRO A 201 17.80 -2.78 5.81
CA PRO A 201 16.96 -3.51 4.87
C PRO A 201 17.65 -4.77 4.35
N SER A 202 16.92 -5.86 4.26
CA SER A 202 17.42 -7.14 3.73
C SER A 202 16.63 -7.54 2.49
N ASN A 203 17.28 -8.21 1.54
CA ASN A 203 16.57 -8.75 0.39
C ASN A 203 15.50 -9.74 0.80
N ARG A 204 14.36 -9.63 0.14
CA ARG A 204 13.21 -10.51 0.29
C ARG A 204 12.97 -11.28 -1.00
N PHE A 205 12.74 -12.60 -0.87
CA PHE A 205 12.23 -13.49 -1.91
C PHE A 205 12.87 -13.44 -3.31
N GLY A 206 13.88 -14.25 -3.54
CA GLY A 206 14.33 -14.64 -4.90
C GLY A 206 15.09 -13.57 -5.69
N GLY A 207 15.19 -12.36 -5.16
CA GLY A 207 16.04 -11.31 -5.75
C GLY A 207 17.50 -11.47 -5.38
N THR A 208 18.38 -10.80 -6.10
CA THR A 208 19.81 -10.80 -5.84
C THR A 208 20.10 -10.16 -4.47
N ASN A 209 20.72 -10.91 -3.56
CA ASN A 209 21.14 -10.35 -2.28
C ASN A 209 22.42 -9.54 -2.43
N PHE A 210 22.31 -8.27 -2.70
CA PHE A 210 23.46 -7.38 -2.88
C PHE A 210 24.34 -7.25 -1.63
N ALA A 211 23.79 -7.47 -0.44
CA ALA A 211 24.57 -7.47 0.80
C ALA A 211 25.46 -8.70 0.94
N ALA A 212 25.16 -9.77 0.22
CA ALA A 212 25.92 -11.02 0.21
C ALA A 212 26.90 -11.13 -0.97
N LEU A 213 26.95 -10.14 -1.87
CA LEU A 213 27.90 -10.13 -2.96
C LEU A 213 29.33 -10.02 -2.44
N ASN A 214 30.23 -10.74 -3.05
CA ASN A 214 31.66 -10.66 -2.72
C ASN A 214 32.18 -9.28 -3.14
N LYS A 215 32.86 -8.57 -2.21
CA LYS A 215 33.42 -7.23 -2.46
C LYS A 215 34.56 -7.21 -3.49
N LYS A 216 34.90 -8.35 -4.05
CA LYS A 216 36.00 -8.49 -5.02
C LYS A 216 35.53 -8.65 -6.48
N ASP A 217 34.22 -8.70 -6.70
CA ASP A 217 33.63 -8.82 -8.05
C ASP A 217 33.17 -7.45 -8.60
#